data_9891241691a0fe432205de1cab20846d
#
_entry.id   9891241691a0fe432205de1cab20846d
#
_cell.length_a   1.000
_cell.length_b   1.000
_cell.length_c   1.000
_cell.angle_alpha   90.00
_cell.angle_beta   90.00
_cell.angle_gamma   90.00
#
_symmetry.space_group_name_H-M   'P 1'
#
loop_
_entity.id
_entity.type
_entity.pdbx_description
1 polymer ?
#
loop_
_entity_poly.entity_id
_entity_poly.type
_entity_poly.pdbx_seq_one_letter_code
_entity_poly.pdbx_strand_id
1 'polypeptide(L)'
;MRRIAVSLAIALTGLLSACGQYTNFPARIHISGESNLVGEVTYAFDSANKPAVTVKNPKLTLVGEAGSIGITFDKMNITYTGVPDTFPKLNLTTGLRVDSSHNFERTVAGDKTIVAKLVQGKGVMDLPVVTPEVIKIGNPFNNAGGFISTPISAIVTLSGVDDALWPVEIQFGVPINFIRPGN
;
A
#
# COMPACT_ATOMS: atom_id res chain seq x y z
N MET A 1 26.42 53.74 1.89
CA MET A 1 25.22 53.14 1.27
C MET A 1 25.51 51.77 0.60
N ARG A 2 26.61 51.57 -0.14
CA ARG A 2 26.91 50.31 -0.85
C ARG A 2 27.12 49.08 0.07
N ARG A 3 27.65 49.27 1.29
CA ARG A 3 27.92 48.18 2.26
C ARG A 3 26.66 47.69 2.96
N ILE A 4 25.64 48.53 3.15
CA ILE A 4 24.36 48.14 3.75
C ILE A 4 23.52 47.30 2.79
N ALA A 5 23.56 47.61 1.49
CA ALA A 5 22.83 46.85 0.46
C ALA A 5 23.34 45.39 0.32
N VAL A 6 24.68 45.21 0.45
CA VAL A 6 25.28 43.85 0.38
C VAL A 6 24.89 43.00 1.60
N SER A 7 24.88 43.59 2.79
CA SER A 7 24.49 42.87 4.01
C SER A 7 23.01 42.49 4.01
N LEU A 8 22.13 43.32 3.45
CA LEU A 8 20.70 43.02 3.32
C LEU A 8 20.45 41.90 2.29
N ALA A 9 21.20 41.89 1.20
CA ALA A 9 21.08 40.82 0.17
C ALA A 9 21.51 39.44 0.72
N ILE A 10 22.57 39.38 1.52
CA ILE A 10 23.04 38.15 2.16
C ILE A 10 22.03 37.64 3.20
N ALA A 11 21.40 38.54 3.95
CA ALA A 11 20.36 38.17 4.92
C ALA A 11 19.09 37.62 4.22
N LEU A 12 18.70 38.23 3.08
CA LEU A 12 17.52 37.76 2.31
C LEU A 12 17.76 36.41 1.66
N THR A 13 18.96 36.12 1.15
CA THR A 13 19.30 34.81 0.57
C THR A 13 19.37 33.71 1.63
N GLY A 14 19.81 34.04 2.86
CA GLY A 14 19.80 33.11 3.99
C GLY A 14 18.38 32.73 4.44
N LEU A 15 17.43 33.65 4.41
CA LEU A 15 16.03 33.37 4.75
C LEU A 15 15.30 32.56 3.70
N LEU A 16 15.64 32.72 2.41
CA LEU A 16 15.05 31.96 1.32
C LEU A 16 15.56 30.50 1.31
N SER A 17 16.81 30.26 1.71
CA SER A 17 17.34 28.90 1.81
C SER A 17 16.80 28.13 3.03
N ALA A 18 16.42 28.81 4.11
CA ALA A 18 15.81 28.17 5.28
C ALA A 18 14.37 27.70 5.03
N CYS A 19 13.61 28.42 4.18
CA CYS A 19 12.26 27.97 3.80
C CYS A 19 12.25 26.78 2.83
N GLY A 20 13.33 26.58 2.05
CA GLY A 20 13.41 25.49 1.07
C GLY A 20 13.72 24.12 1.65
N GLN A 21 14.23 24.04 2.87
CA GLN A 21 14.61 22.76 3.48
C GLN A 21 13.45 21.98 4.11
N TYR A 22 12.31 22.59 4.33
CA TYR A 22 11.15 21.92 4.94
C TYR A 22 10.11 21.40 3.95
N THR A 23 10.24 21.71 2.64
CA THR A 23 9.22 21.38 1.63
C THR A 23 9.61 20.26 0.68
N ASN A 24 10.78 19.65 0.80
CA ASN A 24 11.32 18.72 -0.20
C ASN A 24 11.45 17.26 0.27
N PHE A 25 10.75 16.86 1.31
CA PHE A 25 10.73 15.44 1.67
C PHE A 25 9.44 14.81 1.14
N PRO A 26 9.56 13.79 0.26
CA PRO A 26 8.40 13.00 -0.12
C PRO A 26 7.79 12.38 1.14
N ALA A 27 6.49 12.23 1.11
CA ALA A 27 5.78 11.56 2.19
C ALA A 27 6.38 10.18 2.45
N ARG A 28 6.63 9.87 3.72
CA ARG A 28 7.23 8.60 4.14
C ARG A 28 6.17 7.67 4.66
N ILE A 29 6.03 6.55 4.00
CA ILE A 29 5.07 5.52 4.39
C ILE A 29 5.75 4.15 4.42
N HIS A 30 5.15 3.24 5.17
CA HIS A 30 5.51 1.83 5.17
C HIS A 30 4.27 0.95 5.29
N ILE A 31 4.44 -0.32 4.92
CA ILE A 31 3.40 -1.33 5.10
C ILE A 31 3.39 -1.71 6.59
N SER A 32 2.24 -1.55 7.22
CA SER A 32 2.06 -1.91 8.62
C SER A 32 2.17 -3.42 8.85
N GLY A 33 2.69 -3.84 10.00
CA GLY A 33 2.63 -5.23 10.44
C GLY A 33 1.21 -5.77 10.65
N GLU A 34 0.19 -4.92 10.65
CA GLU A 34 -1.23 -5.30 10.67
C GLU A 34 -1.73 -5.76 9.29
N SER A 35 -0.94 -5.59 8.22
CA SER A 35 -1.29 -6.03 6.88
C SER A 35 -1.30 -7.55 6.80
N ASN A 36 -2.33 -8.10 6.17
CA ASN A 36 -2.34 -9.51 5.76
C ASN A 36 -2.19 -9.57 4.24
N LEU A 37 -0.96 -9.67 3.77
CA LEU A 37 -0.62 -9.65 2.35
C LEU A 37 -0.57 -11.07 1.75
N VAL A 38 -1.53 -11.92 2.08
CA VAL A 38 -1.66 -13.25 1.50
C VAL A 38 -3.05 -13.40 0.89
N GLY A 39 -3.10 -13.67 -0.41
CA GLY A 39 -4.32 -14.10 -1.10
C GLY A 39 -4.55 -15.60 -0.88
N GLU A 40 -5.79 -16.01 -0.64
CA GLU A 40 -6.15 -17.41 -0.46
C GLU A 40 -7.29 -17.81 -1.41
N VAL A 41 -7.13 -18.93 -2.08
CA VAL A 41 -8.17 -19.59 -2.88
C VAL A 41 -8.38 -20.98 -2.34
N THR A 42 -9.52 -21.22 -1.71
CA THR A 42 -9.87 -22.52 -1.16
C THR A 42 -10.84 -23.23 -2.09
N TYR A 43 -10.47 -24.41 -2.54
CA TYR A 43 -11.32 -25.31 -3.31
C TYR A 43 -11.88 -26.36 -2.37
N ALA A 44 -13.18 -26.58 -2.40
CA ALA A 44 -13.86 -27.54 -1.56
C ALA A 44 -15.03 -28.20 -2.33
N PHE A 45 -15.68 -29.14 -1.71
CA PHE A 45 -17.00 -29.63 -2.14
C PHE A 45 -18.06 -29.07 -1.19
N ASP A 46 -19.17 -28.61 -1.72
CA ASP A 46 -20.31 -28.19 -0.92
C ASP A 46 -21.08 -29.41 -0.35
N SER A 47 -22.12 -29.12 0.42
CA SER A 47 -22.96 -30.17 1.02
C SER A 47 -23.69 -31.06 -0.02
N ALA A 48 -23.78 -30.61 -1.27
CA ALA A 48 -24.34 -31.34 -2.40
C ALA A 48 -23.27 -32.05 -3.24
N ASN A 49 -22.03 -32.13 -2.74
CA ASN A 49 -20.85 -32.68 -3.40
C ASN A 49 -20.51 -32.00 -4.73
N LYS A 50 -20.80 -30.70 -4.85
CA LYS A 50 -20.42 -29.89 -6.00
C LYS A 50 -19.16 -29.07 -5.69
N PRO A 51 -18.28 -28.86 -6.69
CA PRO A 51 -17.12 -27.98 -6.51
C PRO A 51 -17.53 -26.56 -6.07
N ALA A 52 -16.93 -26.08 -5.00
CA ALA A 52 -17.10 -24.75 -4.45
C ALA A 52 -15.75 -24.06 -4.31
N VAL A 53 -15.72 -22.75 -4.54
CA VAL A 53 -14.50 -21.93 -4.43
C VAL A 53 -14.76 -20.78 -3.47
N THR A 54 -13.88 -20.66 -2.48
CA THR A 54 -13.89 -19.50 -1.55
C THR A 54 -12.63 -18.70 -1.76
N VAL A 55 -12.79 -17.38 -1.83
CA VAL A 55 -11.70 -16.43 -2.04
C VAL A 55 -11.55 -15.53 -0.83
N LYS A 56 -10.31 -15.32 -0.39
CA LYS A 56 -9.95 -14.33 0.60
C LYS A 56 -8.92 -13.39 0.01
N ASN A 57 -9.32 -12.16 -0.20
CA ASN A 57 -8.41 -11.12 -0.67
C ASN A 57 -7.50 -10.63 0.46
N PRO A 58 -6.23 -10.32 0.15
CA PRO A 58 -5.33 -9.74 1.13
C PRO A 58 -5.73 -8.32 1.50
N LYS A 59 -5.40 -7.94 2.72
CA LYS A 59 -5.67 -6.61 3.27
C LYS A 59 -4.37 -5.85 3.45
N LEU A 60 -4.28 -4.70 2.78
CA LEU A 60 -3.16 -3.76 2.91
C LEU A 60 -3.50 -2.72 3.97
N THR A 61 -2.55 -2.44 4.82
CA THR A 61 -2.55 -1.30 5.74
C THR A 61 -1.26 -0.53 5.55
N LEU A 62 -1.37 0.71 5.12
CA LEU A 62 -0.26 1.66 5.03
C LEU A 62 -0.30 2.61 6.22
N VAL A 63 0.86 2.96 6.75
CA VAL A 63 1.00 3.97 7.81
C VAL A 63 2.05 4.98 7.43
N GLY A 64 1.75 6.24 7.74
CA GLY A 64 2.70 7.34 7.60
C GLY A 64 3.72 7.33 8.74
N GLU A 65 4.97 7.60 8.44
CA GLU A 65 6.00 7.86 9.46
C GLU A 65 5.75 9.20 10.16
N ALA A 66 6.34 9.38 11.33
CA ALA A 66 6.23 10.62 12.08
C ALA A 66 6.67 11.83 11.24
N GLY A 67 5.81 12.85 11.14
CA GLY A 67 6.05 14.03 10.32
C GLY A 67 5.78 13.86 8.82
N SER A 68 5.27 12.70 8.39
CA SER A 68 4.85 12.50 7.01
C SER A 68 3.60 13.30 6.69
N ILE A 69 3.58 13.95 5.53
CA ILE A 69 2.35 14.53 4.96
C ILE A 69 1.47 13.42 4.38
N GLY A 70 0.21 13.72 4.11
CA GLY A 70 -0.72 12.74 3.57
C GLY A 70 -0.41 12.36 2.11
N ILE A 71 -0.89 11.17 1.68
CA ILE A 71 -0.72 10.65 0.33
C ILE A 71 -2.07 10.17 -0.18
N THR A 72 -2.34 10.41 -1.45
CA THR A 72 -3.46 9.80 -2.16
C THR A 72 -2.93 8.95 -3.31
N PHE A 73 -3.19 7.65 -3.25
CA PHE A 73 -2.94 6.73 -4.36
C PHE A 73 -4.18 6.68 -5.24
N ASP A 74 -4.02 6.97 -6.52
CA ASP A 74 -5.08 7.01 -7.52
C ASP A 74 -5.02 5.84 -8.51
N LYS A 75 -3.87 5.16 -8.61
CA LYS A 75 -3.63 4.05 -9.52
C LYS A 75 -3.07 2.83 -8.80
N MET A 76 -3.52 1.67 -9.24
CA MET A 76 -3.01 0.38 -8.79
C MET A 76 -2.79 -0.52 -10.01
N ASN A 77 -1.54 -0.94 -10.21
CA ASN A 77 -1.18 -1.92 -11.23
C ASN A 77 -0.86 -3.24 -10.56
N ILE A 78 -1.43 -4.33 -11.10
CA ILE A 78 -1.17 -5.69 -10.61
C ILE A 78 -0.65 -6.53 -11.77
N THR A 79 0.50 -7.11 -11.57
CA THR A 79 1.10 -8.11 -12.46
C THR A 79 1.34 -9.40 -11.68
N TYR A 80 1.54 -10.51 -12.36
CA TYR A 80 1.68 -11.82 -11.70
C TYR A 80 2.98 -12.48 -12.11
N THR A 81 3.60 -13.18 -11.16
CA THR A 81 4.75 -14.06 -11.38
C THR A 81 4.33 -15.52 -11.20
N GLY A 82 5.04 -16.44 -11.81
CA GLY A 82 4.68 -17.85 -11.78
C GLY A 82 3.54 -18.24 -12.75
N VAL A 83 3.22 -17.33 -13.68
CA VAL A 83 2.18 -17.50 -14.72
C VAL A 83 2.77 -17.21 -16.10
N PRO A 84 2.12 -17.65 -17.20
CA PRO A 84 2.55 -17.30 -18.56
C PRO A 84 2.56 -15.77 -18.81
N ASP A 85 3.45 -15.28 -19.69
CA ASP A 85 3.56 -13.85 -20.04
C ASP A 85 2.27 -13.25 -20.61
N THR A 86 1.40 -14.09 -21.18
CA THR A 86 0.07 -13.71 -21.69
C THR A 86 -0.98 -13.51 -20.60
N PHE A 87 -0.61 -13.75 -19.33
CA PHE A 87 -1.56 -13.60 -18.23
C PHE A 87 -2.02 -12.15 -18.07
N PRO A 88 -3.32 -11.90 -17.83
CA PRO A 88 -3.83 -10.54 -17.75
C PRO A 88 -3.20 -9.71 -16.64
N LYS A 89 -2.81 -8.48 -16.98
CA LYS A 89 -2.41 -7.45 -16.02
C LYS A 89 -3.62 -6.60 -15.67
N LEU A 90 -3.71 -6.16 -14.44
CA LEU A 90 -4.79 -5.28 -14.00
C LEU A 90 -4.27 -3.84 -13.84
N ASN A 91 -5.04 -2.90 -14.40
CA ASN A 91 -4.83 -1.47 -14.20
C ASN A 91 -6.11 -0.91 -13.60
N LEU A 92 -6.06 -0.56 -12.34
CA LEU A 92 -7.22 -0.15 -11.56
C LEU A 92 -7.04 1.28 -11.06
N THR A 93 -8.16 1.97 -10.93
CA THR A 93 -8.21 3.24 -10.19
C THR A 93 -8.45 2.91 -8.72
N THR A 94 -7.75 3.61 -7.84
CA THR A 94 -7.95 3.50 -6.39
C THR A 94 -8.11 4.89 -5.78
N GLY A 95 -8.73 4.98 -4.63
CA GLY A 95 -8.84 6.22 -3.86
C GLY A 95 -8.23 6.04 -2.47
N LEU A 96 -7.17 5.22 -2.36
CA LEU A 96 -6.54 4.96 -1.08
C LEU A 96 -5.86 6.21 -0.55
N ARG A 97 -6.36 6.71 0.56
CA ARG A 97 -5.77 7.82 1.30
C ARG A 97 -5.02 7.31 2.52
N VAL A 98 -3.80 7.80 2.68
CA VAL A 98 -3.04 7.73 3.94
C VAL A 98 -2.94 9.15 4.47
N ASP A 99 -3.54 9.41 5.61
CA ASP A 99 -3.52 10.74 6.20
C ASP A 99 -2.12 11.12 6.72
N SER A 100 -1.90 12.41 6.93
CA SER A 100 -0.65 12.90 7.50
C SER A 100 -0.44 12.34 8.91
N SER A 101 0.78 11.89 9.18
CA SER A 101 1.22 11.50 10.51
C SER A 101 1.75 12.73 11.22
N HIS A 102 0.84 13.51 11.74
CA HIS A 102 1.19 14.72 12.46
C HIS A 102 0.69 14.59 13.89
N ASN A 103 1.45 15.12 14.75
CA ASN A 103 0.94 15.78 15.94
C ASN A 103 0.52 14.91 17.09
N PHE A 104 1.07 15.36 18.04
CA PHE A 104 0.85 15.09 19.45
C PHE A 104 -0.56 15.54 19.85
N GLU A 105 -1.46 14.61 20.07
CA GLU A 105 -2.60 14.88 20.91
C GLU A 105 -2.09 15.19 22.32
N ARG A 106 -2.35 16.39 22.79
CA ARG A 106 -2.11 16.75 24.21
C ARG A 106 -3.26 16.19 25.02
N THR A 107 -3.08 15.04 25.62
CA THR A 107 -4.01 14.55 26.63
C THR A 107 -3.54 15.08 27.99
N VAL A 108 -4.35 15.91 28.63
CA VAL A 108 -4.10 16.33 30.02
C VAL A 108 -4.61 15.17 30.90
N ALA A 109 -3.71 14.34 31.37
CA ALA A 109 -4.03 13.38 32.41
C ALA A 109 -4.24 14.13 33.75
N GLY A 110 -5.05 13.57 34.66
CA GLY A 110 -5.51 14.22 35.87
C GLY A 110 -4.43 14.84 36.80
N ASP A 111 -3.17 14.53 36.59
CA ASP A 111 -1.99 15.01 37.29
C ASP A 111 -1.27 16.18 36.63
N LYS A 112 -1.84 16.88 35.63
CA LYS A 112 -1.22 17.94 34.84
C LYS A 112 -0.03 17.49 33.97
N THR A 113 0.22 16.22 33.83
CA THR A 113 1.25 15.71 32.92
C THR A 113 0.72 15.74 31.48
N ILE A 114 1.39 16.51 30.61
CA ILE A 114 1.05 16.55 29.18
C ILE A 114 1.70 15.35 28.53
N VAL A 115 0.91 14.35 28.16
CA VAL A 115 1.37 13.21 27.36
C VAL A 115 1.13 13.51 25.90
N ALA A 116 2.21 13.64 25.15
CA ALA A 116 2.15 13.80 23.71
C ALA A 116 2.05 12.43 23.05
N LYS A 117 0.98 12.17 22.30
CA LYS A 117 0.78 10.93 21.54
C LYS A 117 0.92 11.23 20.05
N LEU A 118 1.77 10.46 19.37
CA LEU A 118 1.84 10.51 17.90
C LEU A 118 0.57 9.91 17.31
N VAL A 119 -0.16 10.69 16.51
CA VAL A 119 -1.26 10.20 15.68
C VAL A 119 -0.68 9.83 14.32
N GLN A 120 -0.64 8.54 14.01
CA GLN A 120 -0.18 8.06 12.71
C GLN A 120 -1.31 8.08 11.69
N GLY A 121 -1.06 8.69 10.53
CA GLY A 121 -1.93 8.55 9.37
C GLY A 121 -1.98 7.11 8.91
N LYS A 122 -3.17 6.62 8.58
CA LYS A 122 -3.41 5.23 8.21
C LYS A 122 -4.33 5.17 7.00
N GLY A 123 -3.97 4.32 6.02
CA GLY A 123 -4.81 3.96 4.89
C GLY A 123 -4.99 2.45 4.84
N VAL A 124 -6.21 1.99 4.57
CA VAL A 124 -6.55 0.56 4.55
C VAL A 124 -7.34 0.25 3.30
N MET A 125 -7.01 -0.86 2.62
CA MET A 125 -7.77 -1.37 1.49
C MET A 125 -7.64 -2.88 1.34
N ASP A 126 -8.62 -3.51 0.71
CA ASP A 126 -8.52 -4.87 0.22
C ASP A 126 -7.90 -4.87 -1.18
N LEU A 127 -6.98 -5.81 -1.44
CA LEU A 127 -6.27 -5.91 -2.71
C LEU A 127 -6.96 -6.95 -3.60
N PRO A 128 -7.52 -6.59 -4.76
CA PRO A 128 -8.23 -7.51 -5.65
C PRO A 128 -7.26 -8.36 -6.50
N VAL A 129 -6.33 -9.06 -5.84
CA VAL A 129 -5.29 -9.87 -6.50
C VAL A 129 -5.77 -11.25 -6.90
N VAL A 130 -6.89 -11.74 -6.35
CA VAL A 130 -7.46 -13.03 -6.69
C VAL A 130 -8.54 -12.83 -7.75
N THR A 131 -8.15 -12.92 -9.02
CA THR A 131 -9.06 -12.77 -10.16
C THR A 131 -9.67 -14.11 -10.60
N PRO A 132 -10.71 -14.11 -11.44
CA PRO A 132 -11.24 -15.32 -12.06
C PRO A 132 -10.17 -16.15 -12.79
N GLU A 133 -9.21 -15.48 -13.45
CA GLU A 133 -8.11 -16.12 -14.15
C GLU A 133 -7.15 -16.82 -13.19
N VAL A 134 -6.85 -16.18 -12.04
CA VAL A 134 -6.05 -16.78 -10.96
C VAL A 134 -6.76 -18.01 -10.40
N ILE A 135 -8.06 -17.92 -10.15
CA ILE A 135 -8.87 -19.05 -9.68
C ILE A 135 -8.84 -20.19 -10.71
N LYS A 136 -8.98 -19.88 -12.00
CA LYS A 136 -8.98 -20.88 -13.07
C LYS A 136 -7.67 -21.64 -13.16
N ILE A 137 -6.55 -20.95 -13.04
CA ILE A 137 -5.21 -21.56 -13.09
C ILE A 137 -4.98 -22.51 -11.90
N GLY A 138 -5.36 -22.12 -10.69
CA GLY A 138 -5.20 -22.93 -9.48
C GLY A 138 -6.23 -24.04 -9.30
N ASN A 139 -7.23 -24.15 -10.19
CA ASN A 139 -8.38 -25.04 -10.01
C ASN A 139 -8.00 -26.52 -10.20
N PRO A 140 -8.02 -27.33 -9.13
CA PRO A 140 -7.68 -28.76 -9.20
C PRO A 140 -8.75 -29.61 -9.91
N PHE A 141 -9.95 -29.05 -10.12
CA PHE A 141 -11.06 -29.76 -10.77
C PHE A 141 -11.08 -29.61 -12.29
N ASN A 142 -10.21 -28.78 -12.87
CA ASN A 142 -10.08 -28.66 -14.31
C ASN A 142 -9.25 -29.80 -14.87
N ASN A 143 -9.88 -30.70 -15.57
CA ASN A 143 -9.26 -31.87 -16.22
C ASN A 143 -8.21 -31.51 -17.32
N ALA A 144 -8.11 -30.25 -17.72
CA ALA A 144 -7.23 -29.78 -18.79
C ALA A 144 -5.94 -29.10 -18.29
N GLY A 145 -5.79 -28.86 -17.03
CA GLY A 145 -4.67 -28.13 -16.47
C GLY A 145 -3.85 -29.00 -15.55
N GLY A 146 -2.66 -29.33 -16.00
CA GLY A 146 -1.63 -29.79 -15.09
C GLY A 146 -1.52 -28.78 -13.94
N PHE A 147 -1.33 -29.32 -12.77
CA PHE A 147 -1.10 -28.60 -11.54
C PHE A 147 -0.03 -27.52 -11.72
N ILE A 148 -0.31 -26.25 -11.41
CA ILE A 148 0.74 -25.28 -11.23
C ILE A 148 1.46 -25.64 -9.92
N SER A 149 2.64 -26.21 -10.06
CA SER A 149 3.55 -26.47 -8.94
C SER A 149 4.33 -25.20 -8.54
N THR A 150 4.25 -24.16 -9.36
CA THR A 150 4.97 -22.90 -9.16
C THR A 150 4.16 -21.96 -8.28
N PRO A 151 4.76 -21.37 -7.24
CA PRO A 151 4.08 -20.35 -6.45
C PRO A 151 3.68 -19.17 -7.33
N ILE A 152 2.42 -18.76 -7.25
CA ILE A 152 1.94 -17.53 -7.90
C ILE A 152 2.04 -16.39 -6.90
N SER A 153 2.57 -15.28 -7.34
CA SER A 153 2.56 -14.04 -6.57
C SER A 153 2.08 -12.88 -7.43
N ALA A 154 1.25 -12.03 -6.85
CA ALA A 154 0.90 -10.76 -7.44
C ALA A 154 1.96 -9.72 -7.05
N ILE A 155 2.42 -8.92 -8.01
CA ILE A 155 3.23 -7.73 -7.77
C ILE A 155 2.29 -6.55 -7.89
N VAL A 156 2.07 -5.87 -6.79
CA VAL A 156 1.18 -4.71 -6.70
C VAL A 156 2.02 -3.45 -6.70
N THR A 157 1.72 -2.51 -7.59
CA THR A 157 2.30 -1.18 -7.64
C THR A 157 1.19 -0.16 -7.41
N LEU A 158 1.31 0.63 -6.35
CA LEU A 158 0.44 1.78 -6.08
C LEU A 158 1.18 3.05 -6.46
N SER A 159 0.54 3.90 -7.25
CA SER A 159 1.08 5.19 -7.67
C SER A 159 0.09 6.30 -7.33
N GLY A 160 0.60 7.45 -6.91
CA GLY A 160 -0.20 8.59 -6.51
C GLY A 160 0.63 9.82 -6.25
N VAL A 161 0.09 10.74 -5.49
CA VAL A 161 0.76 11.98 -5.09
C VAL A 161 0.57 12.26 -3.61
N ASP A 162 1.55 12.92 -3.02
CA ASP A 162 1.41 13.46 -1.67
C ASP A 162 0.71 14.83 -1.67
N ASP A 163 0.43 15.37 -0.49
CA ASP A 163 -0.24 16.67 -0.33
C ASP A 163 0.58 17.88 -0.83
N ALA A 164 1.86 17.67 -1.14
CA ALA A 164 2.73 18.65 -1.80
C ALA A 164 2.82 18.40 -3.33
N LEU A 165 1.99 17.50 -3.88
CA LEU A 165 1.92 17.11 -5.29
C LEU A 165 3.19 16.41 -5.81
N TRP A 166 4.00 15.82 -4.94
CA TRP A 166 5.11 14.98 -5.35
C TRP A 166 4.62 13.57 -5.68
N PRO A 167 5.14 12.96 -6.74
CA PRO A 167 4.78 11.59 -7.09
C PRO A 167 5.31 10.62 -6.02
N VAL A 168 4.46 9.67 -5.64
CA VAL A 168 4.78 8.59 -4.70
C VAL A 168 4.42 7.27 -5.35
N GLU A 169 5.34 6.32 -5.27
CA GLU A 169 5.12 4.96 -5.75
C GLU A 169 5.62 3.95 -4.72
N ILE A 170 4.84 2.89 -4.51
CA ILE A 170 5.23 1.74 -3.72
C ILE A 170 4.96 0.46 -4.49
N GLN A 171 5.86 -0.52 -4.36
CA GLN A 171 5.71 -1.83 -4.97
C GLN A 171 5.96 -2.93 -3.94
N PHE A 172 5.14 -3.96 -3.95
CA PHE A 172 5.29 -5.10 -3.05
C PHE A 172 4.70 -6.38 -3.65
N GLY A 173 5.17 -7.53 -3.14
CA GLY A 173 4.69 -8.84 -3.55
C GLY A 173 3.60 -9.36 -2.63
N VAL A 174 2.63 -10.05 -3.20
CA VAL A 174 1.50 -10.68 -2.50
C VAL A 174 1.42 -12.13 -2.96
N PRO A 175 1.87 -13.10 -2.14
CA PRO A 175 1.73 -14.52 -2.46
C PRO A 175 0.25 -14.93 -2.48
N ILE A 176 -0.08 -15.89 -3.36
CA ILE A 176 -1.42 -16.45 -3.49
C ILE A 176 -1.35 -17.94 -3.18
N ASN A 177 -2.03 -18.35 -2.13
CA ASN A 177 -2.10 -19.72 -1.68
C ASN A 177 -3.34 -20.41 -2.23
N PHE A 178 -3.15 -21.60 -2.81
CA PHE A 178 -4.22 -22.47 -3.26
C PHE A 178 -4.38 -23.63 -2.28
N ILE A 179 -5.52 -23.64 -1.59
CA ILE A 179 -5.87 -24.65 -0.60
C ILE A 179 -6.83 -25.63 -1.24
N ARG A 180 -6.51 -26.92 -1.17
CA ARG A 180 -7.29 -28.00 -1.76
C ARG A 180 -8.13 -28.71 -0.73
N PRO A 181 -9.22 -29.36 -1.17
CA PRO A 181 -9.91 -30.32 -0.31
C PRO A 181 -8.88 -31.38 0.12
N GLY A 182 -8.84 -31.68 1.41
CA GLY A 182 -8.08 -32.83 1.91
C GLY A 182 -8.63 -34.11 1.29
N ASN A 183 -7.75 -34.99 0.93
CA ASN A 183 -8.12 -36.39 0.61
C ASN A 183 -8.62 -37.08 1.86
#